data_d7ff59226ee2288892c0d328e1437e92
#
_entry.id   d7ff59226ee2288892c0d328e1437e92
#
_cell.length_a   1.000
_cell.length_b   1.000
_cell.length_c   1.000
_cell.angle_alpha   90.00
_cell.angle_beta   90.00
_cell.angle_gamma   90.00
#
_symmetry.space_group_name_H-M   'P 1'
#
loop_
_entity.id
_entity.type
_entity.pdbx_description
1 polymer ?
#
loop_
_entity_poly.entity_id
_entity_poly.type
_entity_poly.pdbx_seq_one_letter_code
_entity_poly.pdbx_strand_id
1 'polypeptide(L)'
;MCTKYCTVDGMTLVKITEKQKKLVDTLVAKGCSIKQASVDAGYAKGESGRVTASKALKTPHVQQYMMQAIADSMSVNATKALNKIVQLSGSAKSEYVSLEASKDLLDRAGFKAPDKVMHSHVGNVNVKIDLS
;
A
#
# COMPACT_ATOMS: atom_id res chain seq x y z
N MET A 1 -13.18 -3.16 -30.55
CA MET A 1 -11.96 -2.35 -30.21
C MET A 1 -12.38 -1.23 -29.26
N CYS A 2 -12.40 -1.44 -27.98
CA CYS A 2 -12.76 -0.42 -27.00
C CYS A 2 -11.51 0.03 -26.26
N THR A 3 -10.95 1.14 -26.70
CA THR A 3 -9.98 1.92 -25.91
C THR A 3 -10.74 2.63 -24.79
N LYS A 4 -10.80 2.02 -23.60
CA LYS A 4 -11.33 2.70 -22.42
C LYS A 4 -10.32 3.73 -21.94
N TYR A 5 -10.61 4.99 -22.21
CA TYR A 5 -10.01 6.13 -21.54
C TYR A 5 -10.64 6.22 -20.15
N CYS A 6 -9.85 6.03 -19.10
CA CYS A 6 -10.23 6.49 -17.78
C CYS A 6 -9.63 7.87 -17.58
N THR A 7 -10.46 8.89 -17.63
CA THR A 7 -10.14 10.26 -17.22
C THR A 7 -10.34 10.38 -15.72
N VAL A 8 -9.27 10.64 -15.00
CA VAL A 8 -9.30 11.23 -13.67
C VAL A 8 -8.36 12.44 -13.72
N ASP A 9 -8.96 13.62 -13.53
CA ASP A 9 -8.33 14.93 -13.38
C ASP A 9 -7.11 15.27 -14.26
N GLY A 10 -7.38 15.86 -15.44
CA GLY A 10 -6.48 16.83 -16.11
C GLY A 10 -5.06 16.41 -16.49
N MET A 11 -4.60 15.22 -16.21
CA MET A 11 -3.26 14.73 -16.55
C MET A 11 -3.29 13.89 -17.81
N THR A 12 -2.48 14.25 -18.79
CA THR A 12 -2.25 13.51 -20.04
C THR A 12 -1.88 12.06 -19.70
N LEU A 13 -2.80 11.13 -19.98
CA LEU A 13 -2.59 9.70 -19.80
C LEU A 13 -1.49 9.21 -20.75
N VAL A 14 -0.29 9.08 -20.24
CA VAL A 14 0.75 8.31 -20.92
C VAL A 14 0.28 6.85 -20.99
N LYS A 15 0.03 6.34 -22.20
CA LYS A 15 -0.46 4.99 -22.42
C LYS A 15 0.49 3.96 -21.82
N ILE A 16 0.05 3.25 -20.80
CA ILE A 16 0.74 2.05 -20.34
C ILE A 16 0.55 0.94 -21.38
N THR A 17 1.61 0.21 -21.72
CA THR A 17 1.55 -0.89 -22.67
C THR A 17 1.01 -2.16 -22.01
N GLU A 18 0.37 -3.05 -22.77
CA GLU A 18 -0.15 -4.32 -22.24
C GLU A 18 0.93 -5.18 -21.56
N LYS A 19 2.16 -5.14 -22.05
CA LYS A 19 3.28 -5.84 -21.39
C LYS A 19 3.65 -5.21 -20.04
N GLN A 20 3.64 -3.89 -19.93
CA GLN A 20 3.88 -3.18 -18.68
C GLN A 20 2.76 -3.46 -17.67
N LYS A 21 1.52 -3.45 -18.12
CA LYS A 21 0.37 -3.78 -17.30
C LYS A 21 0.47 -5.20 -16.75
N LYS A 22 0.67 -6.20 -17.63
CA LYS A 22 0.89 -7.59 -17.22
C LYS A 22 2.03 -7.76 -16.24
N LEU A 23 3.12 -7.02 -16.42
CA LEU A 23 4.28 -7.06 -15.51
C LEU A 23 3.87 -6.62 -14.10
N VAL A 24 3.17 -5.49 -13.97
CA VAL A 24 2.69 -4.98 -12.69
C VAL A 24 1.67 -5.93 -12.06
N ASP A 25 0.67 -6.36 -12.82
CA ASP A 25 -0.38 -7.27 -12.34
C ASP A 25 0.20 -8.58 -11.82
N THR A 26 1.21 -9.13 -12.51
CA THR A 26 1.91 -10.35 -12.08
C THR A 26 2.71 -10.13 -10.78
N LEU A 27 3.38 -9.00 -10.67
CA LEU A 27 4.13 -8.65 -9.45
C LEU A 27 3.20 -8.49 -8.25
N VAL A 28 2.10 -7.77 -8.40
CA VAL A 28 1.14 -7.49 -7.31
C VAL A 28 0.37 -8.76 -6.93
N ALA A 29 -0.06 -9.56 -7.91
CA ALA A 29 -0.86 -10.76 -7.63
C ALA A 29 -0.04 -11.93 -7.06
N LYS A 30 1.17 -12.16 -7.59
CA LYS A 30 1.99 -13.32 -7.22
C LYS A 30 3.10 -13.00 -6.22
N GLY A 31 3.49 -11.73 -6.05
CA GLY A 31 4.64 -11.36 -5.23
C GLY A 31 5.96 -11.98 -5.67
N CYS A 32 6.07 -12.34 -6.96
CA CYS A 32 7.22 -13.03 -7.52
C CYS A 32 8.39 -12.06 -7.84
N SER A 33 9.56 -12.61 -8.14
CA SER A 33 10.72 -11.80 -8.54
C SER A 33 10.49 -11.10 -9.89
N ILE A 34 11.17 -9.96 -10.12
CA ILE A 34 11.10 -9.21 -11.39
C ILE A 34 11.49 -10.11 -12.58
N LYS A 35 12.43 -11.04 -12.39
CA LYS A 35 12.86 -11.99 -13.41
C LYS A 35 11.69 -12.89 -13.84
N GLN A 36 10.96 -13.44 -12.90
CA GLN A 36 9.81 -14.31 -13.18
C GLN A 36 8.67 -13.50 -13.80
N ALA A 37 8.34 -12.36 -13.21
CA ALA A 37 7.29 -11.48 -13.72
C ALA A 37 7.58 -10.99 -15.16
N SER A 38 8.85 -10.73 -15.49
CA SER A 38 9.24 -10.32 -16.84
C SER A 38 8.98 -11.40 -17.88
N VAL A 39 9.24 -12.65 -17.57
CA VAL A 39 8.96 -13.79 -18.45
C VAL A 39 7.44 -13.97 -18.62
N ASP A 40 6.70 -13.95 -17.53
CA ASP A 40 5.24 -14.09 -17.52
C ASP A 40 4.54 -12.93 -18.30
N ALA A 41 5.12 -11.74 -18.27
CA ALA A 41 4.63 -10.58 -19.01
C ALA A 41 5.03 -10.55 -20.51
N GLY A 42 5.84 -11.52 -20.94
CA GLY A 42 6.27 -11.65 -22.35
C GLY A 42 7.48 -10.78 -22.73
N TYR A 43 8.34 -10.45 -21.76
CA TYR A 43 9.67 -9.90 -22.03
C TYR A 43 10.65 -11.03 -22.43
N ALA A 44 11.82 -10.66 -22.94
CA ALA A 44 12.84 -11.64 -23.30
C ALA A 44 13.23 -12.51 -22.09
N LYS A 45 13.55 -13.77 -22.35
CA LYS A 45 14.05 -14.66 -21.29
C LYS A 45 15.46 -14.25 -20.88
N GLY A 46 15.76 -14.37 -19.58
CA GLY A 46 17.08 -14.11 -19.04
C GLY A 46 17.29 -12.71 -18.51
N GLU A 47 18.55 -12.29 -18.44
CA GLU A 47 18.96 -11.03 -17.80
C GLU A 47 18.51 -9.80 -18.59
N SER A 48 18.52 -9.87 -19.91
CA SER A 48 18.04 -8.77 -20.78
C SER A 48 16.58 -8.41 -20.51
N GLY A 49 15.71 -9.40 -20.37
CA GLY A 49 14.31 -9.19 -20.04
C GLY A 49 14.12 -8.60 -18.65
N ARG A 50 14.88 -9.07 -17.66
CA ARG A 50 14.88 -8.54 -16.29
C ARG A 50 15.27 -7.06 -16.26
N VAL A 51 16.34 -6.70 -16.96
CA VAL A 51 16.82 -5.30 -17.04
C VAL A 51 15.77 -4.41 -17.70
N THR A 52 15.18 -4.86 -18.81
CA THR A 52 14.14 -4.10 -19.54
C THR A 52 12.89 -3.93 -18.66
N ALA A 53 12.44 -4.97 -17.97
CA ALA A 53 11.33 -4.90 -17.04
C ALA A 53 11.62 -3.97 -15.85
N SER A 54 12.83 -4.03 -15.28
CA SER A 54 13.24 -3.12 -14.21
C SER A 54 13.26 -1.64 -14.65
N LYS A 55 13.70 -1.36 -15.88
CA LYS A 55 13.62 -0.01 -16.45
C LYS A 55 12.16 0.43 -16.65
N ALA A 56 11.30 -0.45 -17.13
CA ALA A 56 9.87 -0.16 -17.32
C ALA A 56 9.19 0.20 -15.98
N LEU A 57 9.49 -0.53 -14.90
CA LEU A 57 8.94 -0.26 -13.56
C LEU A 57 9.37 1.09 -12.97
N LYS A 58 10.47 1.70 -13.46
CA LYS A 58 10.92 3.02 -13.01
C LYS A 58 10.25 4.17 -13.75
N THR A 59 9.47 3.91 -14.78
CA THR A 59 8.76 4.95 -15.52
C THR A 59 7.56 5.48 -14.73
N PRO A 60 7.32 6.81 -14.67
CA PRO A 60 6.30 7.40 -13.79
C PRO A 60 4.90 6.84 -13.98
N HIS A 61 4.46 6.64 -15.23
CA HIS A 61 3.14 6.11 -15.53
C HIS A 61 2.96 4.64 -15.10
N VAL A 62 4.03 3.83 -15.13
CA VAL A 62 3.99 2.45 -14.65
C VAL A 62 3.99 2.42 -13.12
N GLN A 63 4.73 3.31 -12.47
CA GLN A 63 4.70 3.47 -11.02
C GLN A 63 3.31 3.89 -10.52
N GLN A 64 2.67 4.82 -11.20
CA GLN A 64 1.32 5.26 -10.88
C GLN A 64 0.30 4.11 -10.99
N TYR A 65 0.37 3.33 -12.06
CA TYR A 65 -0.46 2.13 -12.22
C TYR A 65 -0.16 1.08 -11.14
N MET A 66 1.11 0.87 -10.80
CA MET A 66 1.51 -0.06 -9.73
C MET A 66 0.96 0.37 -8.36
N MET A 67 1.01 1.66 -8.03
CA MET A 67 0.42 2.18 -6.79
C MET A 67 -1.09 1.91 -6.73
N GLN A 68 -1.81 2.13 -7.84
CA GLN A 68 -3.23 1.83 -7.92
C GLN A 68 -3.51 0.34 -7.74
N ALA A 69 -2.78 -0.53 -8.44
CA ALA A 69 -2.94 -1.97 -8.35
C ALA A 69 -2.64 -2.51 -6.93
N ILE A 70 -1.66 -1.92 -6.24
CA ILE A 70 -1.37 -2.24 -4.83
C ILE A 70 -2.54 -1.80 -3.94
N ALA A 71 -3.05 -0.57 -4.10
CA ALA A 71 -4.18 -0.06 -3.31
C ALA A 71 -5.43 -0.95 -3.48
N ASP A 72 -5.74 -1.35 -4.71
CA ASP A 72 -6.87 -2.25 -5.01
C ASP A 72 -6.67 -3.63 -4.36
N SER A 73 -5.47 -4.19 -4.44
CA SER A 73 -5.11 -5.46 -3.79
C SER A 73 -5.19 -5.37 -2.26
N MET A 74 -4.72 -4.26 -1.68
CA MET A 74 -4.81 -4.01 -0.23
C MET A 74 -6.25 -3.90 0.24
N SER A 75 -7.12 -3.23 -0.51
CA SER A 75 -8.55 -3.08 -0.17
C SER A 75 -9.25 -4.44 -0.05
N VAL A 76 -8.99 -5.34 -1.00
CA VAL A 76 -9.54 -6.71 -0.95
C VAL A 76 -8.98 -7.52 0.23
N ASN A 77 -7.67 -7.41 0.49
CA ASN A 77 -7.01 -8.15 1.57
C ASN A 77 -7.31 -7.55 2.95
N ALA A 78 -7.58 -6.26 3.05
CA ALA A 78 -7.99 -5.61 4.30
C ALA A 78 -9.28 -6.22 4.86
N THR A 79 -10.26 -6.53 4.00
CA THR A 79 -11.48 -7.21 4.41
C THR A 79 -11.21 -8.59 5.01
N LYS A 80 -10.29 -9.37 4.40
CA LYS A 80 -9.90 -10.68 4.93
C LYS A 80 -9.17 -10.57 6.28
N ALA A 81 -8.27 -9.57 6.40
CA ALA A 81 -7.56 -9.30 7.64
C ALA A 81 -8.52 -8.90 8.76
N LEU A 82 -9.48 -8.00 8.47
CA LEU A 82 -10.51 -7.58 9.42
C LEU A 82 -11.33 -8.80 9.91
N ASN A 83 -11.82 -9.61 8.98
CA ASN A 83 -12.56 -10.83 9.33
C ASN A 83 -11.75 -11.77 10.23
N LYS A 84 -10.43 -11.87 9.99
CA LYS A 84 -9.55 -12.68 10.83
C LYS A 84 -9.40 -12.10 12.24
N ILE A 85 -9.28 -10.78 12.38
CA ILE A 85 -9.22 -10.12 13.68
C ILE A 85 -10.52 -10.33 14.45
N VAL A 86 -11.67 -10.15 13.79
CA VAL A 86 -13.00 -10.39 14.38
C VAL A 86 -13.14 -11.86 14.84
N GLN A 87 -12.69 -12.81 14.04
CA GLN A 87 -12.66 -14.22 14.44
C GLN A 87 -11.80 -14.46 15.68
N LEU A 88 -10.58 -13.88 15.72
CA LEU A 88 -9.66 -14.05 16.85
C LEU A 88 -10.21 -13.43 18.13
N SER A 89 -10.91 -12.30 18.05
CA SER A 89 -11.52 -11.67 19.23
C SER A 89 -12.59 -12.55 19.89
N GLY A 90 -13.33 -13.35 19.10
CA GLY A 90 -14.43 -14.18 19.62
C GLY A 90 -14.08 -15.65 19.88
N SER A 91 -13.06 -16.20 19.21
CA SER A 91 -12.82 -17.66 19.22
C SER A 91 -11.35 -18.07 19.31
N ALA A 92 -10.45 -17.18 19.74
CA ALA A 92 -9.06 -17.54 19.95
C ALA A 92 -8.93 -18.50 21.16
N LYS A 93 -8.04 -19.50 21.05
CA LYS A 93 -7.75 -20.44 22.13
C LYS A 93 -7.06 -19.80 23.34
N SER A 94 -6.41 -18.66 23.14
CA SER A 94 -5.72 -17.90 24.17
C SER A 94 -6.50 -16.63 24.49
N GLU A 95 -6.83 -16.41 25.74
CA GLU A 95 -7.49 -15.19 26.22
C GLU A 95 -6.67 -13.93 25.90
N TYR A 96 -5.34 -14.03 25.99
CA TYR A 96 -4.45 -12.93 25.61
C TYR A 96 -4.60 -12.55 24.14
N VAL A 97 -4.63 -13.52 23.21
CA VAL A 97 -4.83 -13.27 21.79
C VAL A 97 -6.21 -12.68 21.52
N SER A 98 -7.25 -13.14 22.20
CA SER A 98 -8.60 -12.58 22.11
C SER A 98 -8.64 -11.13 22.58
N LEU A 99 -7.98 -10.82 23.70
CA LEU A 99 -7.90 -9.48 24.25
C LEU A 99 -7.16 -8.52 23.30
N GLU A 100 -6.00 -8.93 22.77
CA GLU A 100 -5.22 -8.10 21.84
C GLU A 100 -5.95 -7.86 20.51
N ALA A 101 -6.62 -8.88 19.97
CA ALA A 101 -7.46 -8.72 18.78
C ALA A 101 -8.63 -7.76 19.02
N SER A 102 -9.24 -7.78 20.21
CA SER A 102 -10.33 -6.88 20.58
C SER A 102 -9.83 -5.44 20.73
N LYS A 103 -8.67 -5.24 21.33
CA LYS A 103 -8.01 -3.91 21.42
C LYS A 103 -7.69 -3.36 20.03
N ASP A 104 -7.08 -4.16 19.15
CA ASP A 104 -6.74 -3.73 17.78
C ASP A 104 -8.00 -3.34 16.99
N LEU A 105 -9.10 -4.05 17.19
CA LEU A 105 -10.38 -3.73 16.57
C LEU A 105 -10.93 -2.38 17.06
N LEU A 106 -10.88 -2.14 18.38
CA LEU A 106 -11.32 -0.88 18.98
C LEU A 106 -10.44 0.30 18.53
N ASP A 107 -9.12 0.10 18.48
CA ASP A 107 -8.16 1.13 18.01
C ASP A 107 -8.45 1.54 16.57
N ARG A 108 -8.73 0.58 15.69
CA ARG A 108 -9.09 0.83 14.28
C ARG A 108 -10.45 1.49 14.14
N ALA A 109 -11.37 1.23 15.04
CA ALA A 109 -12.68 1.88 15.09
C ALA A 109 -12.64 3.31 15.67
N GLY A 110 -11.46 3.78 16.09
CA GLY A 110 -11.28 5.14 16.62
C GLY A 110 -11.57 5.28 18.12
N PHE A 111 -11.75 4.17 18.84
CA PHE A 111 -11.97 4.18 20.29
C PHE A 111 -10.68 4.10 21.12
N LYS A 112 -9.53 4.32 20.48
CA LYS A 112 -8.26 4.39 21.18
C LYS A 112 -8.25 5.60 22.12
N ALA A 113 -7.86 5.38 23.38
CA ALA A 113 -7.62 6.48 24.30
C ALA A 113 -6.47 7.37 23.77
N PRO A 114 -6.57 8.70 23.85
CA PRO A 114 -5.53 9.59 23.38
C PRO A 114 -4.23 9.30 24.15
N ASP A 115 -3.14 9.09 23.42
CA ASP A 115 -1.82 8.90 24.00
C ASP A 115 -1.42 10.19 24.73
N LYS A 116 -1.20 10.12 26.04
CA LYS A 116 -0.67 11.24 26.83
C LYS A 116 0.77 11.49 26.44
N VAL A 117 1.00 12.38 25.48
CA VAL A 117 2.34 12.86 25.16
C VAL A 117 2.71 13.93 26.20
N MET A 118 3.49 13.56 27.19
CA MET A 118 4.08 14.52 28.12
C MET A 118 5.27 15.21 27.43
N HIS A 119 5.05 16.43 26.94
CA HIS A 119 6.13 17.30 26.50
C HIS A 119 6.81 17.89 27.73
N SER A 120 7.93 17.31 28.15
CA SER A 120 8.79 17.88 29.15
C SER A 120 9.74 18.88 28.48
N HIS A 121 9.47 20.17 28.62
CA HIS A 121 10.41 21.22 28.23
C HIS A 121 11.44 21.41 29.35
N VAL A 122 12.63 20.90 29.14
CA VAL A 122 13.80 21.20 30.00
C VAL A 122 14.53 22.39 29.40
N GLY A 123 14.14 23.60 29.78
CA GLY A 123 14.78 24.84 29.33
C GLY A 123 14.02 26.08 29.79
N ASN A 124 14.72 27.21 29.97
CA ASN A 124 14.13 28.51 30.30
C ASN A 124 13.43 29.09 29.06
N VAL A 125 12.12 29.23 29.12
CA VAL A 125 11.34 29.96 28.09
C VAL A 125 11.31 31.44 28.50
N ASN A 126 12.08 32.29 27.85
CA ASN A 126 11.99 33.74 28.00
C ASN A 126 10.91 34.28 27.06
N VAL A 127 9.76 34.63 27.60
CA VAL A 127 8.70 35.33 26.88
C VAL A 127 8.91 36.82 27.05
N LYS A 128 9.33 37.54 25.99
CA LYS A 128 9.32 38.99 25.93
C LYS A 128 7.94 39.44 25.38
N ILE A 129 7.15 40.06 26.24
CA ILE A 129 5.90 40.72 25.87
C ILE A 129 6.22 42.18 25.60
N ASP A 130 6.12 42.63 24.35
CA ASP A 130 6.26 44.04 23.99
C ASP A 130 4.85 44.66 24.02
N LEU A 131 4.63 45.59 24.97
CA LEU A 131 3.35 46.26 25.19
C LEU A 131 3.35 47.70 24.64
N SER A 132 3.99 47.94 23.50
CA SER A 132 3.94 49.28 22.85
C SER A 132 2.74 49.44 21.96
#